data_18825b740ed77883eb05547fd3bdd951
#
_entry.id   18825b740ed77883eb05547fd3bdd951
#
_cell.length_a   1.000
_cell.length_b   1.000
_cell.length_c   1.000
_cell.angle_alpha   90.00
_cell.angle_beta   90.00
_cell.angle_gamma   90.00
#
_symmetry.space_group_name_H-M   'P 1'
#
loop_
_entity.id
_entity.type
_entity.pdbx_description
1 polymer ?
#
loop_
_entity_poly.entity_id
_entity_poly.type
_entity_poly.pdbx_seq_one_letter_code
_entity_poly.pdbx_strand_id
1 'polypeptide(L)'
;KGTGSRILDILKGRLTDRESVLLEVEEPLAEDERELDLQKRRIQFYLRNGARYTELKARVFGVPYRILSFGRERMREKAQEAMEVLYHSILNDEMYRRNVCFALDKQN
;
A
#
# COMPACT_ATOMS: atom_id res chain seq x y z
N LYS A 1 -9.76 -0.60 15.16
CA LYS A 1 -9.12 -0.14 15.31
C LYS A 1 -8.05 -0.26 14.51
N GLY A 2 -7.49 0.33 14.20
CA GLY A 2 -6.49 0.38 13.53
C GLY A 2 -6.07 -0.51 12.66
N THR A 3 -6.44 -0.70 11.78
CA THR A 3 -6.00 -1.50 11.03
C THR A 3 -5.11 -0.98 10.18
N GLY A 4 -3.94 -1.01 10.36
CA GLY A 4 -2.93 -0.48 9.62
C GLY A 4 -2.58 -1.14 8.33
N SER A 5 -3.18 -2.19 7.97
CA SER A 5 -2.86 -2.84 6.72
C SER A 5 -4.06 -3.56 6.16
N ARG A 6 -4.08 -3.69 4.85
CA ARG A 6 -5.15 -4.40 4.17
C ARG A 6 -4.53 -5.14 3.01
N ILE A 7 -5.00 -6.31 2.75
CA ILE A 7 -4.52 -7.08 1.64
C ILE A 7 -5.46 -6.85 0.47
N LEU A 8 -4.88 -6.45 -0.64
CA LEU A 8 -5.68 -6.10 -1.79
C LEU A 8 -5.73 -7.25 -2.79
N ASP A 9 -6.26 -8.33 -2.34
CA ASP A 9 -6.37 -9.53 -3.14
C ASP A 9 -7.10 -9.35 -4.42
N ILE A 10 -8.03 -8.46 -4.45
CA ILE A 10 -8.82 -8.32 -5.63
C ILE A 10 -7.99 -7.91 -6.83
N LEU A 11 -6.78 -7.48 -6.63
CA LEU A 11 -5.96 -7.07 -7.72
C LEU A 11 -5.18 -8.20 -8.34
N LYS A 12 -5.20 -9.36 -7.71
CA LYS A 12 -4.46 -10.46 -8.22
C LYS A 12 -4.74 -10.77 -9.67
N GLY A 13 -5.96 -10.87 -10.01
CA GLY A 13 -6.31 -11.25 -11.34
C GLY A 13 -6.14 -10.16 -12.35
N ARG A 14 -5.98 -8.95 -11.89
CA ARG A 14 -5.87 -7.88 -12.80
C ARG A 14 -4.48 -7.56 -13.19
N LEU A 15 -3.52 -7.87 -12.34
CA LEU A 15 -2.17 -7.51 -12.62
C LEU A 15 -1.57 -8.36 -13.70
N THR A 16 -1.70 -9.65 -13.63
CA THR A 16 -1.21 -10.50 -14.64
C THR A 16 -1.67 -11.86 -14.32
N ASP A 17 -1.15 -12.80 -14.94
CA ASP A 17 -1.44 -14.10 -14.63
C ASP A 17 -0.70 -14.51 -13.46
N ARG A 18 0.19 -13.74 -12.92
CA ARG A 18 0.92 -14.13 -11.82
C ARG A 18 0.23 -13.84 -10.59
N GLU A 19 0.57 -14.44 -9.56
CA GLU A 19 -0.05 -14.21 -8.32
C GLU A 19 0.68 -13.12 -7.64
N SER A 20 0.15 -11.96 -7.66
CA SER A 20 0.71 -10.82 -6.97
C SER A 20 -0.33 -10.25 -6.04
N VAL A 21 0.08 -9.93 -4.86
CA VAL A 21 -0.81 -9.35 -3.86
C VAL A 21 -0.20 -8.06 -3.38
N LEU A 22 -0.97 -7.01 -3.39
CA LEU A 22 -0.51 -5.72 -2.87
C LEU A 22 -1.05 -5.51 -1.47
N LEU A 23 -0.25 -4.86 -0.66
CA LEU A 23 -0.56 -4.67 0.72
C LEU A 23 -0.36 -3.21 1.07
N GLU A 24 -1.34 -2.62 1.67
CA GLU A 24 -1.30 -1.24 2.09
C GLU A 24 -0.98 -1.22 3.56
N VAL A 25 0.14 -0.65 3.96
CA VAL A 25 0.56 -0.65 5.35
C VAL A 25 0.81 0.78 5.79
N GLU A 26 0.31 1.16 6.94
CA GLU A 26 0.51 2.51 7.41
C GLU A 26 1.98 2.82 7.62
N GLU A 27 2.38 4.03 7.26
CA GLU A 27 3.73 4.47 7.54
C GLU A 27 3.91 4.58 9.05
N PRO A 28 5.10 4.27 9.54
CA PRO A 28 5.33 4.29 10.98
C PRO A 28 5.58 5.70 11.47
N LEU A 29 4.54 6.48 11.52
CA LEU A 29 4.64 7.89 11.90
C LEU A 29 3.79 8.25 13.12
N ALA A 30 3.29 7.27 13.82
CA ALA A 30 2.43 7.55 14.96
C ALA A 30 3.20 8.26 16.06
N GLU A 31 2.54 9.17 16.73
CA GLU A 31 3.17 9.91 17.80
C GLU A 31 3.20 9.09 19.07
N ASP A 32 2.23 8.25 19.26
CA ASP A 32 2.18 7.40 20.43
C ASP A 32 3.19 6.28 20.27
N GLU A 33 4.02 6.06 21.25
CA GLU A 33 5.07 5.09 21.17
C GLU A 33 4.60 3.68 20.97
N ARG A 34 3.53 3.31 21.62
CA ARG A 34 2.99 1.99 21.45
C ARG A 34 2.52 1.78 20.05
N GLU A 35 1.81 2.75 19.52
CA GLU A 35 1.29 2.66 18.17
C GLU A 35 2.42 2.65 17.16
N LEU A 36 3.43 3.46 17.40
CA LEU A 36 4.57 3.51 16.50
C LEU A 36 5.26 2.17 16.46
N ASP A 37 5.43 1.56 17.61
CA ASP A 37 6.07 0.26 17.69
C ASP A 37 5.28 -0.79 16.91
N LEU A 38 3.97 -0.74 17.03
CA LEU A 38 3.12 -1.67 16.30
C LEU A 38 3.22 -1.46 14.80
N GLN A 39 3.26 -0.22 14.38
CA GLN A 39 3.40 0.08 12.96
C GLN A 39 4.70 -0.48 12.41
N LYS A 40 5.77 -0.30 13.15
CA LYS A 40 7.08 -0.80 12.72
C LYS A 40 7.09 -2.32 12.68
N ARG A 41 6.51 -2.95 13.66
CA ARG A 41 6.47 -4.40 13.73
C ARG A 41 5.67 -4.99 12.60
N ARG A 42 4.59 -4.32 12.22
CA ARG A 42 3.77 -4.79 11.12
C ARG A 42 4.57 -4.84 9.84
N ILE A 43 5.30 -3.76 9.56
CA ILE A 43 6.11 -3.70 8.36
C ILE A 43 7.17 -4.78 8.38
N GLN A 44 7.84 -4.93 9.52
CA GLN A 44 8.88 -5.94 9.64
C GLN A 44 8.32 -7.34 9.44
N PHE A 45 7.14 -7.57 9.96
CA PHE A 45 6.50 -8.86 9.82
C PHE A 45 6.29 -9.20 8.36
N TYR A 46 5.75 -8.25 7.60
CA TYR A 46 5.50 -8.52 6.19
C TYR A 46 6.79 -8.68 5.41
N LEU A 47 7.79 -7.84 5.69
CA LEU A 47 9.05 -7.96 4.98
C LEU A 47 9.72 -9.29 5.28
N ARG A 48 9.64 -9.73 6.52
CA ARG A 48 10.24 -11.00 6.91
C ARG A 48 9.55 -12.16 6.24
N ASN A 49 8.31 -11.98 5.87
CA ASN A 49 7.55 -13.03 5.22
C ASN A 49 7.50 -12.89 3.70
N GLY A 50 8.41 -12.15 3.13
CA GLY A 50 8.56 -12.14 1.70
C GLY A 50 8.01 -10.96 0.95
N ALA A 51 7.41 -10.02 1.65
CA ALA A 51 6.92 -8.84 0.97
C ALA A 51 8.08 -7.94 0.60
N ARG A 52 7.90 -7.18 -0.46
CA ARG A 52 8.90 -6.23 -0.88
C ARG A 52 8.27 -4.87 -1.01
N TYR A 53 9.05 -3.85 -0.70
CA TYR A 53 8.56 -2.49 -0.83
C TYR A 53 8.57 -2.12 -2.30
N THR A 54 7.45 -1.65 -2.80
CA THR A 54 7.36 -1.28 -4.21
C THR A 54 7.91 0.11 -4.46
N GLU A 55 8.25 0.84 -3.40
CA GLU A 55 8.68 2.22 -3.47
C GLU A 55 7.53 3.14 -3.82
N LEU A 56 6.32 2.65 -3.75
CA LEU A 56 5.14 3.46 -3.98
C LEU A 56 4.53 3.78 -2.63
N LYS A 57 4.19 5.05 -2.44
CA LYS A 57 3.50 5.48 -1.25
C LYS A 57 2.16 6.02 -1.63
N ALA A 58 1.22 5.98 -0.73
CA ALA A 58 -0.10 6.50 -0.97
C ALA A 58 -0.55 7.29 0.24
N ARG A 59 -1.36 8.29 0.01
CA ARG A 59 -2.03 8.98 1.10
C ARG A 59 -3.51 8.85 0.80
N VAL A 60 -4.23 8.22 1.67
CA VAL A 60 -5.64 7.95 1.45
C VAL A 60 -6.40 8.53 2.62
N PHE A 61 -7.25 9.50 2.38
CA PHE A 61 -8.01 10.19 3.41
C PHE A 61 -7.08 10.67 4.53
N GLY A 62 -5.95 11.23 4.12
CA GLY A 62 -5.02 11.82 5.07
C GLY A 62 -4.09 10.85 5.76
N VAL A 63 -4.23 9.58 5.53
CA VAL A 63 -3.39 8.60 6.20
C VAL A 63 -2.30 8.13 5.25
N PRO A 64 -1.04 8.21 5.64
CA PRO A 64 0.04 7.80 4.75
C PRO A 64 0.27 6.30 4.83
N TYR A 65 0.45 5.71 3.68
CA TYR A 65 0.65 4.26 3.56
C TYR A 65 1.85 3.96 2.69
N ARG A 66 2.41 2.80 2.91
CA ARG A 66 3.47 2.27 2.12
C ARG A 66 2.90 1.04 1.40
N ILE A 67 3.19 0.88 0.13
CA ILE A 67 2.64 -0.24 -0.62
C ILE A 67 3.68 -1.33 -0.75
N LEU A 68 3.37 -2.48 -0.23
CA LEU A 68 4.25 -3.63 -0.32
C LEU A 68 3.66 -4.63 -1.29
N SER A 69 4.47 -5.53 -1.76
CA SER A 69 4.03 -6.50 -2.73
C SER A 69 4.56 -7.87 -2.38
N PHE A 70 3.71 -8.87 -2.48
CA PHE A 70 4.15 -10.25 -2.46
C PHE A 70 4.07 -10.73 -3.90
N GLY A 71 4.98 -11.56 -4.32
CA GLY A 71 4.91 -12.06 -5.64
C GLY A 71 6.23 -11.96 -6.34
N ARG A 72 6.29 -12.43 -7.58
CA ARG A 72 7.50 -12.46 -8.28
C ARG A 72 8.00 -11.14 -8.69
N GLU A 73 7.13 -10.26 -9.12
CA GLU A 73 7.56 -9.04 -9.65
C GLU A 73 7.28 -7.89 -8.81
N ARG A 74 8.19 -6.94 -8.78
CA ARG A 74 7.98 -5.78 -8.06
C ARG A 74 7.76 -4.71 -9.04
N MET A 75 6.65 -4.45 -9.58
CA MET A 75 6.44 -3.53 -10.60
C MET A 75 5.78 -2.31 -10.07
N ARG A 76 6.56 -1.29 -9.74
CA ARG A 76 6.02 -0.07 -9.22
C ARG A 76 4.92 0.51 -10.05
N GLU A 77 5.16 0.58 -11.36
CA GLU A 77 4.19 1.21 -12.21
C GLU A 77 2.90 0.46 -12.24
N LYS A 78 3.00 -0.85 -12.26
CA LYS A 78 1.78 -1.65 -12.26
C LYS A 78 1.09 -1.61 -10.93
N ALA A 79 1.85 -1.46 -9.85
CA ALA A 79 1.24 -1.33 -8.55
C ALA A 79 0.43 -0.06 -8.47
N GLN A 80 0.96 1.04 -8.96
CA GLN A 80 0.23 2.29 -8.93
C GLN A 80 -1.03 2.19 -9.77
N GLU A 81 -0.91 1.64 -10.96
CA GLU A 81 -2.04 1.49 -11.84
C GLU A 81 -3.13 0.66 -11.18
N ALA A 82 -2.75 -0.43 -10.55
CA ALA A 82 -3.71 -1.29 -9.90
C ALA A 82 -4.38 -0.59 -8.73
N MET A 83 -3.62 0.16 -7.95
CA MET A 83 -4.20 0.88 -6.84
C MET A 83 -5.15 1.96 -7.33
N GLU A 84 -4.80 2.61 -8.41
CA GLU A 84 -5.67 3.64 -8.98
C GLU A 84 -6.98 3.03 -9.44
N VAL A 85 -6.90 1.90 -10.11
CA VAL A 85 -8.11 1.24 -10.58
C VAL A 85 -8.98 0.86 -9.40
N LEU A 86 -8.37 0.34 -8.36
CA LEU A 86 -9.13 -0.05 -7.19
C LEU A 86 -9.87 1.13 -6.57
N TYR A 87 -9.16 2.20 -6.33
CA TYR A 87 -9.80 3.33 -5.67
C TYR A 87 -10.82 4.04 -6.55
N HIS A 88 -10.60 4.04 -7.85
CA HIS A 88 -11.59 4.60 -8.76
C HIS A 88 -12.86 3.75 -8.78
N SER A 89 -12.74 2.48 -8.46
CA SER A 89 -13.91 1.65 -8.49
C SER A 89 -14.76 1.78 -7.23
N ILE A 90 -14.20 2.34 -6.16
CA ILE A 90 -14.97 2.48 -4.93
C ILE A 90 -15.22 3.93 -4.54
N LEU A 91 -14.56 4.88 -5.17
CA LEU A 91 -14.77 6.28 -4.86
C LEU A 91 -15.15 7.02 -6.13
N ASN A 92 -16.00 8.02 -5.99
CA ASN A 92 -16.31 8.81 -7.17
C ASN A 92 -15.12 9.72 -7.45
N ASP A 93 -15.15 10.38 -8.60
CA ASP A 93 -13.99 11.15 -9.06
C ASP A 93 -13.59 12.25 -8.11
N GLU A 94 -14.56 12.91 -7.53
CA GLU A 94 -14.25 14.00 -6.65
C GLU A 94 -13.61 13.50 -5.36
N MET A 95 -14.14 12.44 -4.79
CA MET A 95 -13.59 11.87 -3.58
C MET A 95 -12.19 11.36 -3.83
N TYR A 96 -11.98 10.75 -4.97
CA TYR A 96 -10.67 10.24 -5.32
C TYR A 96 -9.68 11.39 -5.41
N ARG A 97 -10.01 12.41 -6.17
CA ARG A 97 -9.11 13.52 -6.37
C ARG A 97 -8.74 14.20 -5.08
N ARG A 98 -9.67 14.30 -4.18
CA ARG A 98 -9.45 14.99 -2.93
C ARG A 98 -8.71 14.18 -1.89
N ASN A 99 -8.86 12.88 -1.93
CA ASN A 99 -8.42 12.05 -0.82
C ASN A 99 -7.40 10.98 -1.13
N VAL A 100 -7.04 10.79 -2.38
CA VAL A 100 -6.10 9.74 -2.74
C VAL A 100 -4.96 10.32 -3.54
N CYS A 101 -3.75 10.03 -3.10
CA CYS A 101 -2.58 10.59 -3.75
C CYS A 101 -1.48 9.56 -3.71
N PHE A 102 -0.79 9.39 -4.82
CA PHE A 102 0.31 8.43 -4.89
C PHE A 102 1.61 9.16 -5.18
N ALA A 103 2.70 8.62 -4.70
CA ALA A 103 4.00 9.20 -4.95
C ALA A 103 5.05 8.12 -4.87
N LEU A 104 6.14 8.31 -5.57
CA LEU A 104 7.24 7.38 -5.48
C LEU A 104 8.20 7.84 -4.42
N ASP A 105 8.72 6.88 -3.68
CA ASP A 105 9.64 7.17 -2.63
C ASP A 105 11.02 7.14 -3.27
N LYS A 106 11.62 8.30 -3.43
CA LYS A 106 12.90 8.34 -4.03
C LYS A 106 13.91 8.22 -2.96
N GLN A 107 14.63 7.16 -2.98
CA GLN A 107 15.59 7.00 -2.01
C GLN A 107 16.87 7.36 -2.58
N ASN A 108 17.66 8.09 -1.98
CA ASN A 108 18.93 8.39 -2.55
C ASN A 108 20.04 7.83 -1.83
#